data_8193b8b645c389ae8ec32ee87929337f
#
_entry.id   8193b8b645c389ae8ec32ee87929337f
#
_cell.length_a   1.000
_cell.length_b   1.000
_cell.length_c   1.000
_cell.angle_alpha   90.00
_cell.angle_beta   90.00
_cell.angle_gamma   90.00
#
_symmetry.space_group_name_H-M   'P 1'
#
loop_
_entity.id
_entity.type
_entity.pdbx_description
1 polymer ?
#
loop_
_entity_poly.entity_id
_entity_poly.type
_entity_poly.pdbx_seq_one_letter_code
_entity_poly.pdbx_strand_id
1 'polypeptide(L)'
;DKLNNRVVTGHDAIRLVNSFIASCSNNGELIYKIIDKNLDIRTGAKVINKAFPNLIPEFNVALAKTFEEKDVDFNAAEWYASRKLDGVRCLAVVDEMGKCTLYSRMGKELTTLNKIKYAIEATGIINYVFDGEICLLDKDGNEDFQGVMKELRRKDHQIENPTFMIFDMIHRDSFELGKSNSILSERLHRLRTWLGPRYDTKETLRYLDQAAITDERHFDIWNQMAKDNNWEGFM
;
A
#
# COMPACT_ATOMS: atom_id res chain seq x y z
N ASP A 1 17.10 1.80 -18.02
CA ASP A 1 16.17 0.66 -18.16
C ASP A 1 16.89 -0.69 -18.29
N LYS A 2 17.96 -0.84 -19.14
CA LYS A 2 18.65 -2.12 -19.33
C LYS A 2 19.25 -2.70 -18.04
N LEU A 3 19.81 -1.85 -17.17
CA LEU A 3 20.34 -2.26 -15.85
C LEU A 3 19.21 -2.57 -14.87
N ASN A 4 18.21 -1.71 -14.82
CA ASN A 4 17.08 -1.85 -13.88
C ASN A 4 16.28 -3.12 -14.15
N ASN A 5 16.07 -3.44 -15.44
CA ASN A 5 15.34 -4.62 -15.88
C ASN A 5 16.26 -5.87 -16.05
N ARG A 6 17.52 -5.78 -15.58
CA ARG A 6 18.51 -6.86 -15.68
C ARG A 6 18.70 -7.45 -17.08
N VAL A 7 18.44 -6.68 -18.13
CA VAL A 7 18.75 -7.06 -19.52
C VAL A 7 20.25 -7.23 -19.73
N VAL A 8 21.04 -6.50 -18.92
CA VAL A 8 22.51 -6.56 -18.91
C VAL A 8 22.96 -6.71 -17.45
N THR A 9 23.85 -7.69 -17.20
CA THR A 9 24.37 -8.02 -15.87
C THR A 9 25.88 -8.27 -15.89
N GLY A 10 26.52 -8.37 -14.72
CA GLY A 10 27.94 -8.71 -14.60
C GLY A 10 28.86 -7.75 -15.34
N HIS A 11 29.87 -8.28 -16.02
CA HIS A 11 30.88 -7.50 -16.76
C HIS A 11 30.28 -6.67 -17.88
N ASP A 12 29.21 -7.10 -18.52
CA ASP A 12 28.54 -6.36 -19.56
C ASP A 12 27.84 -5.12 -19.01
N ALA A 13 27.24 -5.22 -17.82
CA ALA A 13 26.67 -4.06 -17.13
C ALA A 13 27.77 -3.02 -16.80
N ILE A 14 28.93 -3.47 -16.30
CA ILE A 14 30.07 -2.60 -16.00
C ILE A 14 30.56 -1.91 -17.27
N ARG A 15 30.72 -2.65 -18.37
CA ARG A 15 31.13 -2.07 -19.67
C ARG A 15 30.13 -1.02 -20.17
N LEU A 16 28.83 -1.32 -20.07
CA LEU A 16 27.77 -0.40 -20.48
C LEU A 16 27.82 0.91 -19.69
N VAL A 17 27.96 0.80 -18.35
CA VAL A 17 28.07 1.97 -17.47
C VAL A 17 29.31 2.80 -17.80
N ASN A 18 30.46 2.18 -17.92
CA ASN A 18 31.73 2.88 -18.22
C ASN A 18 31.69 3.57 -19.58
N SER A 19 31.10 2.91 -20.60
CA SER A 19 30.92 3.53 -21.92
C SER A 19 30.00 4.75 -21.87
N PHE A 20 28.91 4.65 -21.09
CA PHE A 20 28.00 5.76 -20.90
C PHE A 20 28.65 6.92 -20.16
N ILE A 21 29.39 6.64 -19.07
CA ILE A 21 30.15 7.66 -18.33
C ILE A 21 31.17 8.37 -19.24
N ALA A 22 31.89 7.63 -20.07
CA ALA A 22 32.84 8.19 -21.02
C ALA A 22 32.20 9.11 -22.08
N SER A 23 30.92 8.88 -22.40
CA SER A 23 30.16 9.74 -23.32
C SER A 23 29.57 11.00 -22.65
N CYS A 24 29.56 11.07 -21.33
CA CYS A 24 28.99 12.16 -20.57
C CYS A 24 30.11 13.09 -20.08
N SER A 25 30.39 14.16 -20.79
CA SER A 25 31.39 15.16 -20.39
C SER A 25 31.09 15.69 -18.97
N ASN A 26 31.98 15.48 -18.00
CA ASN A 26 31.98 16.02 -16.64
C ASN A 26 30.94 15.52 -15.64
N ASN A 27 30.13 14.50 -15.94
CA ASN A 27 29.06 14.03 -15.04
C ASN A 27 29.22 12.59 -14.52
N GLY A 28 30.42 12.01 -14.59
CA GLY A 28 30.66 10.62 -14.17
C GLY A 28 30.27 10.33 -12.71
N GLU A 29 30.61 11.24 -11.79
CA GLU A 29 30.27 11.11 -10.37
C GLU A 29 28.75 11.10 -10.12
N LEU A 30 28.00 11.94 -10.81
CA LEU A 30 26.55 11.96 -10.72
C LEU A 30 25.93 10.64 -11.20
N ILE A 31 26.50 10.05 -12.26
CA ILE A 31 26.01 8.76 -12.79
C ILE A 31 26.19 7.65 -11.76
N TYR A 32 27.34 7.58 -11.08
CA TYR A 32 27.55 6.64 -9.99
C TYR A 32 26.55 6.86 -8.85
N LYS A 33 26.33 8.10 -8.42
CA LYS A 33 25.33 8.43 -7.37
C LYS A 33 23.90 8.00 -7.77
N ILE A 34 23.54 8.13 -9.05
CA ILE A 34 22.24 7.65 -9.57
C ILE A 34 22.15 6.12 -9.53
N ILE A 35 23.23 5.42 -9.91
CA ILE A 35 23.29 3.95 -9.89
C ILE A 35 23.19 3.42 -8.45
N ASP A 36 23.88 4.06 -7.53
CA ASP A 36 23.86 3.73 -6.09
C ASP A 36 22.56 4.15 -5.42
N LYS A 37 21.67 4.87 -6.13
CA LYS A 37 20.43 5.44 -5.61
C LYS A 37 20.65 6.35 -4.41
N ASN A 38 21.79 7.00 -4.37
CA ASN A 38 22.20 7.92 -3.33
C ASN A 38 22.78 9.19 -3.95
N LEU A 39 21.93 10.18 -4.18
CA LEU A 39 22.35 11.48 -4.71
C LEU A 39 23.08 12.35 -3.68
N ASP A 40 23.08 11.95 -2.42
CA ASP A 40 23.70 12.68 -1.29
C ASP A 40 23.26 14.15 -1.16
N ILE A 41 22.04 14.43 -1.61
CA ILE A 41 21.49 15.80 -1.62
C ILE A 41 20.79 16.17 -0.31
N ARG A 42 20.73 15.25 0.66
CA ARG A 42 20.12 15.42 2.00
C ARG A 42 18.72 16.03 1.99
N THR A 43 17.96 15.82 0.92
CA THR A 43 16.60 16.32 0.79
C THR A 43 15.66 15.23 0.25
N GLY A 44 14.40 15.26 0.69
CA GLY A 44 13.36 14.32 0.26
C GLY A 44 12.44 14.91 -0.80
N ALA A 45 11.58 14.06 -1.37
CA ALA A 45 10.63 14.39 -2.43
C ALA A 45 9.77 15.63 -2.07
N LYS A 46 9.31 15.75 -0.82
CA LYS A 46 8.53 16.92 -0.37
C LYS A 46 9.23 18.26 -0.56
N VAL A 47 10.55 18.33 -0.29
CA VAL A 47 11.30 19.58 -0.44
C VAL A 47 11.54 19.88 -1.91
N ILE A 48 11.81 18.84 -2.71
CA ILE A 48 11.98 18.94 -4.17
C ILE A 48 10.66 19.39 -4.80
N ASN A 49 9.53 18.78 -4.45
CA ASN A 49 8.22 19.13 -4.99
C ASN A 49 7.72 20.51 -4.51
N LYS A 50 8.22 21.02 -3.40
CA LYS A 50 7.95 22.40 -2.98
C LYS A 50 8.62 23.41 -3.91
N ALA A 51 9.82 23.11 -4.41
CA ALA A 51 10.54 23.97 -5.36
C ALA A 51 10.07 23.74 -6.80
N PHE A 52 9.77 22.50 -7.15
CA PHE A 52 9.35 22.06 -8.50
C PHE A 52 8.09 21.20 -8.36
N PRO A 53 6.89 21.80 -8.38
CA PRO A 53 5.64 21.09 -8.16
C PRO A 53 5.46 19.86 -9.05
N ASN A 54 5.11 18.73 -8.47
CA ASN A 54 4.87 17.45 -9.15
C ASN A 54 6.09 16.86 -9.92
N LEU A 55 7.31 17.31 -9.63
CA LEU A 55 8.52 16.75 -10.29
C LEU A 55 8.73 15.29 -9.88
N ILE A 56 8.52 14.96 -8.62
CA ILE A 56 8.60 13.60 -8.09
C ILE A 56 7.18 13.15 -7.78
N PRO A 57 6.64 12.13 -8.48
CA PRO A 57 5.34 11.58 -8.14
C PRO A 57 5.31 11.10 -6.68
N GLU A 58 4.34 11.57 -5.90
CA GLU A 58 4.12 11.15 -4.52
C GLU A 58 2.80 10.39 -4.42
N PHE A 59 2.84 9.27 -3.72
CA PHE A 59 1.64 8.54 -3.32
C PHE A 59 1.14 9.11 -2.00
N ASN A 60 0.06 9.89 -2.05
CA ASN A 60 -0.54 10.48 -0.87
C ASN A 60 -1.50 9.50 -0.23
N VAL A 61 -0.99 8.70 0.68
CA VAL A 61 -1.80 7.78 1.51
C VAL A 61 -2.00 8.36 2.90
N ALA A 62 -3.18 8.14 3.47
CA ALA A 62 -3.43 8.45 4.87
C ALA A 62 -2.51 7.61 5.76
N LEU A 63 -1.84 8.27 6.70
CA LEU A 63 -0.98 7.63 7.68
C LEU A 63 -1.60 7.75 9.06
N ALA A 64 -1.55 6.65 9.81
CA ALA A 64 -1.94 6.67 11.22
C ALA A 64 -1.01 7.57 12.02
N LYS A 65 -1.59 8.22 13.02
CA LYS A 65 -0.87 8.91 14.09
C LYS A 65 -0.98 8.10 15.37
N THR A 66 -0.08 8.32 16.29
CA THR A 66 -0.22 7.79 17.63
C THR A 66 -1.49 8.36 18.27
N PHE A 67 -2.28 7.49 18.85
CA PHE A 67 -3.49 7.87 19.56
C PHE A 67 -3.15 8.69 20.80
N GLU A 68 -3.83 9.83 20.98
CA GLU A 68 -3.84 10.59 22.22
C GLU A 68 -5.30 10.81 22.62
N GLU A 69 -5.70 10.44 23.84
CA GLU A 69 -7.09 10.51 24.32
C GLU A 69 -7.73 11.89 24.13
N LYS A 70 -6.95 12.94 24.30
CA LYS A 70 -7.39 14.33 24.09
C LYS A 70 -7.83 14.66 22.65
N ASP A 71 -7.46 13.83 21.66
CA ASP A 71 -7.76 14.07 20.25
C ASP A 71 -9.08 13.40 19.83
N VAL A 72 -9.76 12.72 20.76
CA VAL A 72 -11.00 12.01 20.47
C VAL A 72 -12.18 12.70 21.10
N ASP A 73 -13.13 13.14 20.28
CA ASP A 73 -14.45 13.62 20.69
C ASP A 73 -15.51 12.78 19.99
N PHE A 74 -16.13 11.88 20.75
CA PHE A 74 -17.19 11.00 20.25
C PHE A 74 -18.46 11.73 19.85
N ASN A 75 -18.65 12.99 20.27
CA ASN A 75 -19.79 13.81 19.90
C ASN A 75 -19.56 14.62 18.63
N ALA A 76 -18.31 14.87 18.29
CA ALA A 76 -17.94 15.72 17.13
C ALA A 76 -17.79 14.93 15.82
N ALA A 77 -17.49 13.62 15.89
CA ALA A 77 -17.24 12.80 14.71
C ALA A 77 -17.61 11.32 14.93
N GLU A 78 -17.85 10.62 13.83
CA GLU A 78 -17.94 9.15 13.83
C GLU A 78 -16.54 8.55 13.91
N TRP A 79 -16.33 7.67 14.86
CA TRP A 79 -15.09 6.93 15.05
C TRP A 79 -15.28 5.45 14.74
N TYR A 80 -14.27 4.87 14.12
CA TYR A 80 -14.26 3.44 13.77
C TYR A 80 -12.98 2.82 14.26
N ALA A 81 -13.06 1.58 14.74
CA ALA A 81 -11.90 0.78 15.08
C ALA A 81 -11.78 -0.44 14.19
N SER A 82 -10.57 -0.78 13.86
CA SER A 82 -10.21 -2.04 13.20
C SER A 82 -8.94 -2.62 13.82
N ARG A 83 -8.76 -3.94 13.67
CA ARG A 83 -7.50 -4.58 14.05
C ARG A 83 -6.35 -3.95 13.27
N LYS A 84 -5.23 -3.67 13.94
CA LYS A 84 -3.98 -3.34 13.27
C LYS A 84 -3.35 -4.62 12.74
N LEU A 85 -3.25 -4.72 11.43
CA LEU A 85 -2.69 -5.90 10.76
C LEU A 85 -1.16 -5.79 10.71
N ASP A 86 -0.49 -6.93 10.79
CA ASP A 86 0.96 -7.04 10.61
C ASP A 86 1.27 -7.56 9.20
N GLY A 87 1.22 -6.66 8.23
CA GLY A 87 1.39 -6.95 6.81
C GLY A 87 2.13 -5.85 6.05
N VAL A 88 1.88 -5.78 4.74
CA VAL A 88 2.47 -4.76 3.88
C VAL A 88 1.38 -3.96 3.18
N ARG A 89 1.33 -2.64 3.45
CA ARG A 89 0.36 -1.74 2.81
C ARG A 89 0.42 -1.86 1.30
N CYS A 90 -0.75 -2.05 0.71
CA CYS A 90 -0.95 -2.13 -0.73
C CYS A 90 -2.11 -1.26 -1.18
N LEU A 91 -1.91 -0.53 -2.28
CA LEU A 91 -2.95 0.19 -2.99
C LEU A 91 -3.19 -0.50 -4.33
N ALA A 92 -4.40 -1.00 -4.52
CA ALA A 92 -4.84 -1.57 -5.79
C ALA A 92 -5.57 -0.48 -6.59
N VAL A 93 -4.89 0.08 -7.57
CA VAL A 93 -5.42 1.15 -8.43
C VAL A 93 -6.04 0.50 -9.66
N VAL A 94 -7.35 0.69 -9.83
CA VAL A 94 -8.12 0.17 -10.98
C VAL A 94 -8.47 1.33 -11.91
N ASP A 95 -8.07 1.20 -13.16
CA ASP A 95 -8.33 2.23 -14.17
C ASP A 95 -9.74 2.13 -14.79
N GLU A 96 -10.03 2.99 -15.75
CA GLU A 96 -11.31 3.06 -16.48
C GLU A 96 -11.60 1.80 -17.29
N MET A 97 -10.57 1.04 -17.66
CA MET A 97 -10.70 -0.21 -18.43
C MET A 97 -10.77 -1.43 -17.49
N GLY A 98 -10.76 -1.23 -16.18
CA GLY A 98 -10.78 -2.31 -15.19
C GLY A 98 -9.43 -2.97 -14.98
N LYS A 99 -8.33 -2.41 -15.51
CA LYS A 99 -6.98 -2.94 -15.30
C LYS A 99 -6.46 -2.49 -13.92
N CYS A 100 -6.02 -3.44 -13.13
CA CYS A 100 -5.47 -3.21 -11.82
C CYS A 100 -3.94 -3.12 -11.83
N THR A 101 -3.39 -2.16 -11.09
CA THR A 101 -1.97 -2.08 -10.76
C THR A 101 -1.82 -1.95 -9.25
N LEU A 102 -0.92 -2.74 -8.69
CA LEU A 102 -0.69 -2.81 -7.24
C LEU A 102 0.55 -2.01 -6.86
N TYR A 103 0.41 -1.15 -5.87
CA TYR A 103 1.49 -0.28 -5.39
C TYR A 103 1.72 -0.41 -3.90
N SER A 104 2.98 -0.31 -3.48
CA SER A 104 3.33 -0.11 -2.08
C SER A 104 2.96 1.31 -1.63
N ARG A 105 2.99 1.56 -0.31
CA ARG A 105 2.81 2.88 0.30
C ARG A 105 3.67 3.99 -0.33
N MET A 106 4.84 3.63 -0.86
CA MET A 106 5.78 4.56 -1.47
C MET A 106 5.64 4.67 -2.99
N GLY A 107 4.56 4.15 -3.56
CA GLY A 107 4.32 4.18 -5.01
C GLY A 107 5.15 3.20 -5.83
N LYS A 108 5.86 2.26 -5.19
CA LYS A 108 6.57 1.21 -5.90
C LYS A 108 5.59 0.11 -6.33
N GLU A 109 5.59 -0.26 -7.60
CA GLU A 109 4.77 -1.35 -8.12
C GLU A 109 5.16 -2.70 -7.48
N LEU A 110 4.14 -3.46 -7.09
CA LEU A 110 4.24 -4.79 -6.51
C LEU A 110 3.88 -5.83 -7.59
N THR A 111 4.89 -6.42 -8.19
CA THR A 111 4.75 -7.31 -9.37
C THR A 111 4.60 -8.78 -9.00
N THR A 112 4.70 -9.15 -7.73
CA THR A 112 4.65 -10.54 -7.23
C THR A 112 3.25 -10.99 -6.79
N LEU A 113 2.21 -10.17 -7.04
CA LEU A 113 0.86 -10.31 -6.51
C LEU A 113 -0.21 -10.50 -7.59
N ASN A 114 0.10 -11.23 -8.67
CA ASN A 114 -0.83 -11.42 -9.78
C ASN A 114 -2.17 -12.04 -9.33
N LYS A 115 -2.18 -12.90 -8.33
CA LYS A 115 -3.42 -13.51 -7.81
C LYS A 115 -4.38 -12.44 -7.28
N ILE A 116 -3.86 -11.47 -6.52
CA ILE A 116 -4.66 -10.33 -6.03
C ILE A 116 -5.10 -9.43 -7.17
N LYS A 117 -4.18 -9.10 -8.08
CA LYS A 117 -4.48 -8.28 -9.26
C LYS A 117 -5.67 -8.86 -10.03
N TYR A 118 -5.62 -10.12 -10.40
CA TYR A 118 -6.70 -10.78 -11.16
C TYR A 118 -7.99 -10.90 -10.35
N ALA A 119 -7.89 -11.13 -9.03
CA ALA A 119 -9.07 -11.16 -8.17
C ALA A 119 -9.78 -9.79 -8.11
N ILE A 120 -9.02 -8.68 -8.06
CA ILE A 120 -9.58 -7.33 -8.14
C ILE A 120 -10.19 -7.06 -9.53
N GLU A 121 -9.50 -7.38 -10.62
CA GLU A 121 -9.99 -7.21 -11.98
C GLU A 121 -11.30 -8.00 -12.21
N ALA A 122 -11.40 -9.21 -11.64
CA ALA A 122 -12.60 -10.04 -11.71
C ALA A 122 -13.82 -9.44 -10.98
N THR A 123 -13.64 -8.45 -10.10
CA THR A 123 -14.77 -7.76 -9.47
C THR A 123 -15.58 -6.92 -10.45
N GLY A 124 -15.00 -6.54 -11.58
CA GLY A 124 -15.58 -5.62 -12.56
C GLY A 124 -15.70 -4.17 -12.08
N ILE A 125 -15.11 -3.84 -10.92
CA ILE A 125 -15.09 -2.48 -10.39
C ILE A 125 -14.03 -1.68 -11.16
N ILE A 126 -14.38 -0.49 -11.61
CA ILE A 126 -13.52 0.41 -12.37
C ILE A 126 -13.39 1.76 -11.69
N ASN A 127 -12.32 2.51 -11.96
CA ASN A 127 -12.08 3.86 -11.44
C ASN A 127 -12.05 3.96 -9.91
N TYR A 128 -11.52 2.94 -9.24
CA TYR A 128 -11.36 2.94 -7.79
C TYR A 128 -9.96 2.56 -7.36
N VAL A 129 -9.59 3.02 -6.18
CA VAL A 129 -8.40 2.59 -5.44
C VAL A 129 -8.88 1.85 -4.21
N PHE A 130 -8.45 0.60 -4.06
CA PHE A 130 -8.61 -0.18 -2.85
C PHE A 130 -7.36 -0.01 -2.00
N ASP A 131 -7.56 0.29 -0.73
CA ASP A 131 -6.50 0.47 0.24
C ASP A 131 -6.57 -0.63 1.30
N GLY A 132 -5.46 -1.30 1.52
CA GLY A 132 -5.45 -2.47 2.38
C GLY A 132 -4.05 -2.95 2.72
N GLU A 133 -3.99 -4.10 3.36
CA GLU A 133 -2.77 -4.76 3.79
C GLU A 133 -2.63 -6.12 3.11
N ILE A 134 -1.45 -6.42 2.55
CA ILE A 134 -1.11 -7.76 2.08
C ILE A 134 -0.60 -8.55 3.26
N CYS A 135 -1.27 -9.67 3.53
CA CYS A 135 -0.90 -10.61 4.58
C CYS A 135 -0.62 -11.99 3.98
N LEU A 136 0.29 -12.72 4.58
CA LEU A 136 0.34 -14.18 4.51
C LEU A 136 -0.23 -14.70 5.82
N LEU A 137 -1.25 -15.52 5.74
CA LEU A 137 -1.91 -16.08 6.92
C LEU A 137 -1.45 -17.52 7.10
N ASP A 138 -1.09 -17.86 8.34
CA ASP A 138 -0.86 -19.24 8.72
C ASP A 138 -2.19 -20.02 8.81
N LYS A 139 -2.11 -21.31 9.13
CA LYS A 139 -3.28 -22.19 9.28
C LYS A 139 -4.24 -21.76 10.42
N ASP A 140 -3.74 -20.98 11.37
CA ASP A 140 -4.50 -20.48 12.51
C ASP A 140 -5.03 -19.05 12.25
N GLY A 141 -4.70 -18.47 11.08
CA GLY A 141 -5.14 -17.14 10.63
C GLY A 141 -4.29 -15.98 11.15
N ASN A 142 -3.09 -16.25 11.68
CA ASN A 142 -2.16 -15.21 12.12
C ASN A 142 -1.32 -14.71 10.95
N GLU A 143 -0.93 -13.44 10.99
CA GLU A 143 -0.10 -12.82 9.98
C GLU A 143 1.37 -13.20 10.13
N ASP A 144 2.03 -13.54 9.01
CA ASP A 144 3.48 -13.73 8.90
C ASP A 144 4.11 -12.55 8.16
N PHE A 145 4.44 -11.48 8.88
CA PHE A 145 5.09 -10.30 8.31
C PHE A 145 6.44 -10.62 7.65
N GLN A 146 7.25 -11.45 8.28
CA GLN A 146 8.56 -11.80 7.73
C GLN A 146 8.43 -12.60 6.44
N GLY A 147 7.45 -13.49 6.39
CA GLY A 147 7.10 -14.26 5.20
C GLY A 147 6.66 -13.35 4.06
N VAL A 148 5.72 -12.44 4.28
CA VAL A 148 5.25 -11.53 3.23
C VAL A 148 6.36 -10.63 2.72
N MET A 149 7.21 -10.09 3.59
CA MET A 149 8.36 -9.27 3.21
C MET A 149 9.39 -10.05 2.39
N LYS A 150 9.65 -11.30 2.74
CA LYS A 150 10.54 -12.20 2.00
C LYS A 150 10.02 -12.46 0.59
N GLU A 151 8.74 -12.85 0.48
CA GLU A 151 8.12 -13.18 -0.79
C GLU A 151 8.00 -11.95 -1.72
N LEU A 152 7.64 -10.78 -1.22
CA LEU A 152 7.57 -9.54 -2.01
C LEU A 152 8.93 -9.07 -2.58
N ARG A 153 10.04 -9.44 -1.93
CA ARG A 153 11.39 -9.09 -2.39
C ARG A 153 11.96 -10.05 -3.43
N ARG A 154 11.38 -11.24 -3.57
CA ARG A 154 11.83 -12.22 -4.56
C ARG A 154 11.52 -11.70 -5.97
N LYS A 155 12.47 -11.87 -6.87
CA LYS A 155 12.30 -11.55 -8.29
C LYS A 155 11.85 -12.79 -9.05
N ASP A 156 11.15 -12.57 -10.17
CA ASP A 156 10.67 -13.64 -11.06
C ASP A 156 9.85 -14.71 -10.30
N HIS A 157 9.03 -14.24 -9.36
CA HIS A 157 8.24 -15.06 -8.45
C HIS A 157 6.82 -14.49 -8.34
N GLN A 158 5.86 -15.36 -8.05
CA GLN A 158 4.49 -14.99 -7.69
C GLN A 158 4.13 -15.63 -6.36
N ILE A 159 3.53 -14.83 -5.48
CA ILE A 159 3.09 -15.31 -4.17
C ILE A 159 1.86 -16.20 -4.38
N GLU A 160 1.90 -17.43 -3.84
CA GLU A 160 0.84 -18.42 -4.07
C GLU A 160 -0.45 -18.10 -3.33
N ASN A 161 -0.35 -17.72 -2.05
CA ASN A 161 -1.52 -17.54 -1.17
C ASN A 161 -1.48 -16.18 -0.46
N PRO A 162 -1.41 -15.04 -1.19
CA PRO A 162 -1.51 -13.73 -0.59
C PRO A 162 -2.97 -13.44 -0.25
N THR A 163 -3.21 -12.85 0.91
CA THR A 163 -4.51 -12.28 1.27
C THR A 163 -4.41 -10.77 1.26
N PHE A 164 -5.34 -10.10 0.58
CA PHE A 164 -5.47 -8.66 0.59
C PHE A 164 -6.62 -8.27 1.54
N MET A 165 -6.27 -7.76 2.71
CA MET A 165 -7.18 -7.28 3.73
C MET A 165 -7.53 -5.83 3.44
N ILE A 166 -8.69 -5.57 2.82
CA ILE A 166 -9.08 -4.26 2.31
C ILE A 166 -9.86 -3.52 3.41
N PHE A 167 -9.43 -2.32 3.75
CA PHE A 167 -10.06 -1.50 4.78
C PHE A 167 -10.62 -0.17 4.27
N ASP A 168 -10.32 0.26 3.04
CA ASP A 168 -10.93 1.43 2.43
C ASP A 168 -11.03 1.27 0.91
N MET A 169 -11.96 2.05 0.30
CA MET A 169 -12.06 2.21 -1.14
C MET A 169 -12.42 3.64 -1.49
N ILE A 170 -11.68 4.23 -2.42
CA ILE A 170 -11.80 5.63 -2.79
C ILE A 170 -11.90 5.72 -4.30
N HIS A 171 -12.76 6.59 -4.85
CA HIS A 171 -12.78 6.88 -6.27
C HIS A 171 -11.40 7.38 -6.73
N ARG A 172 -10.92 6.91 -7.87
CA ARG A 172 -9.57 7.20 -8.36
C ARG A 172 -9.28 8.71 -8.45
N ASP A 173 -10.22 9.50 -8.99
CA ASP A 173 -10.04 10.96 -9.10
C ASP A 173 -9.86 11.61 -7.72
N SER A 174 -10.62 11.14 -6.71
CA SER A 174 -10.49 11.64 -5.33
C SER A 174 -9.15 11.27 -4.73
N PHE A 175 -8.65 10.08 -5.04
CA PHE A 175 -7.32 9.64 -4.62
C PHE A 175 -6.22 10.49 -5.26
N GLU A 176 -6.29 10.73 -6.57
CA GLU A 176 -5.34 11.57 -7.30
C GLU A 176 -5.35 13.03 -6.82
N LEU A 177 -6.53 13.55 -6.46
CA LEU A 177 -6.69 14.88 -5.86
C LEU A 177 -6.22 14.94 -4.39
N GLY A 178 -5.97 13.79 -3.75
CA GLY A 178 -5.65 13.69 -2.32
C GLY A 178 -6.80 14.11 -1.38
N LYS A 179 -8.03 14.13 -1.88
CA LYS A 179 -9.22 14.56 -1.14
C LYS A 179 -10.46 13.80 -1.62
N SER A 180 -11.20 13.22 -0.68
CA SER A 180 -12.51 12.62 -0.93
C SER A 180 -13.63 13.42 -0.26
N ASN A 181 -14.76 13.58 -0.95
CA ASN A 181 -15.99 14.13 -0.37
C ASN A 181 -16.85 13.06 0.31
N SER A 182 -16.59 11.76 0.05
CA SER A 182 -17.27 10.66 0.75
C SER A 182 -16.67 10.47 2.13
N ILE A 183 -17.52 10.47 3.15
CA ILE A 183 -17.12 10.16 4.53
C ILE A 183 -16.77 8.67 4.68
N LEU A 184 -16.10 8.30 5.77
CA LEU A 184 -15.63 6.92 5.97
C LEU A 184 -16.80 5.92 5.99
N SER A 185 -17.88 6.20 6.69
CA SER A 185 -19.04 5.30 6.76
C SER A 185 -19.63 4.97 5.39
N GLU A 186 -19.71 5.93 4.48
CA GLU A 186 -20.16 5.69 3.10
C GLU A 186 -19.20 4.80 2.32
N ARG A 187 -17.89 5.02 2.48
CA ARG A 187 -16.87 4.21 1.81
C ARG A 187 -16.88 2.77 2.33
N LEU A 188 -17.00 2.58 3.65
CA LEU A 188 -17.14 1.26 4.26
C LEU A 188 -18.41 0.53 3.82
N HIS A 189 -19.54 1.26 3.77
CA HIS A 189 -20.80 0.68 3.27
C HIS A 189 -20.66 0.20 1.82
N ARG A 190 -20.05 1.02 0.97
CA ARG A 190 -19.77 0.67 -0.43
C ARG A 190 -18.84 -0.54 -0.54
N LEU A 191 -17.76 -0.54 0.22
CA LEU A 191 -16.80 -1.64 0.25
C LEU A 191 -17.47 -2.96 0.67
N ARG A 192 -18.27 -2.94 1.73
CA ARG A 192 -19.07 -4.10 2.18
C ARG A 192 -20.05 -4.58 1.12
N THR A 193 -20.73 -3.65 0.45
CA THR A 193 -21.71 -3.98 -0.59
C THR A 193 -21.05 -4.64 -1.80
N TRP A 194 -19.85 -4.19 -2.18
CA TRP A 194 -19.14 -4.64 -3.36
C TRP A 194 -18.29 -5.89 -3.13
N LEU A 195 -17.64 -6.00 -1.97
CA LEU A 195 -16.84 -7.16 -1.59
C LEU A 195 -17.60 -8.14 -0.67
N GLY A 196 -18.89 -7.86 -0.39
CA GLY A 196 -19.75 -8.71 0.43
C GLY A 196 -19.94 -10.13 -0.14
N PRO A 197 -21.08 -10.78 0.07
CA PRO A 197 -21.27 -12.21 -0.13
C PRO A 197 -20.92 -12.78 -1.51
N ARG A 198 -20.78 -11.92 -2.52
CA ARG A 198 -20.42 -12.33 -3.88
C ARG A 198 -18.94 -12.65 -4.07
N TYR A 199 -18.07 -12.05 -3.25
CA TYR A 199 -16.61 -12.16 -3.36
C TYR A 199 -15.99 -12.71 -2.10
N ASP A 200 -16.74 -13.54 -1.39
CA ASP A 200 -16.17 -14.42 -0.38
C ASP A 200 -15.23 -15.45 -1.08
N THR A 201 -14.29 -14.89 -1.85
CA THR A 201 -13.06 -15.59 -2.19
C THR A 201 -12.24 -15.60 -0.93
N LYS A 202 -12.74 -16.34 0.08
CA LYS A 202 -12.30 -16.43 1.48
C LYS A 202 -10.79 -16.44 1.70
N GLU A 203 -10.03 -16.49 0.63
CA GLU A 203 -8.59 -16.66 0.65
C GLU A 203 -7.82 -15.45 0.11
N THR A 204 -8.30 -14.75 -0.94
CA THR A 204 -7.49 -13.73 -1.65
C THR A 204 -7.88 -12.29 -1.34
N LEU A 205 -9.19 -11.97 -1.38
CA LEU A 205 -9.72 -10.64 -1.04
C LEU A 205 -10.58 -10.76 0.20
N ARG A 206 -10.25 -9.99 1.22
CA ARG A 206 -11.05 -9.93 2.45
C ARG A 206 -11.33 -8.47 2.82
N TYR A 207 -12.54 -8.22 3.26
CA TYR A 207 -12.89 -6.97 3.91
C TYR A 207 -12.35 -7.00 5.36
N LEU A 208 -11.66 -5.96 5.78
CA LEU A 208 -11.29 -5.78 7.18
C LEU A 208 -12.44 -5.12 7.93
N ASP A 209 -13.04 -5.84 8.86
CA ASP A 209 -14.12 -5.30 9.67
C ASP A 209 -13.68 -4.09 10.48
N GLN A 210 -14.51 -3.05 10.42
CA GLN A 210 -14.36 -1.83 11.19
C GLN A 210 -15.66 -1.58 11.93
N ALA A 211 -15.58 -1.46 13.24
CA ALA A 211 -16.73 -1.24 14.11
C ALA A 211 -16.79 0.21 14.57
N ALA A 212 -17.98 0.79 14.60
CA ALA A 212 -18.17 2.12 15.17
C ALA A 212 -17.85 2.12 16.67
N ILE A 213 -17.12 3.14 17.09
CA ILE A 213 -16.86 3.45 18.50
C ILE A 213 -17.64 4.71 18.86
N THR A 214 -18.54 4.61 19.83
CA THR A 214 -19.42 5.70 20.21
C THR A 214 -19.09 6.31 21.55
N ASP A 215 -18.24 5.67 22.35
CA ASP A 215 -17.88 6.10 23.69
C ASP A 215 -16.57 5.42 24.17
N GLU A 216 -16.06 5.86 25.31
CA GLU A 216 -14.85 5.32 25.93
C GLU A 216 -14.97 3.83 26.27
N ARG A 217 -16.17 3.35 26.63
CA ARG A 217 -16.39 1.94 26.95
C ARG A 217 -16.14 1.04 25.73
N HIS A 218 -16.58 1.46 24.53
CA HIS A 218 -16.27 0.74 23.30
C HIS A 218 -14.78 0.74 23.01
N PHE A 219 -14.10 1.84 23.28
CA PHE A 219 -12.64 1.92 23.16
C PHE A 219 -11.94 0.92 24.10
N ASP A 220 -12.37 0.84 25.36
CA ASP A 220 -11.82 -0.11 26.34
C ASP A 220 -12.04 -1.57 25.92
N ILE A 221 -13.19 -1.89 25.33
CA ILE A 221 -13.47 -3.22 24.77
C ILE A 221 -12.45 -3.57 23.68
N TRP A 222 -12.18 -2.66 22.75
CA TRP A 222 -11.20 -2.88 21.68
C TRP A 222 -9.79 -3.05 22.23
N ASN A 223 -9.43 -2.27 23.24
CA ASN A 223 -8.15 -2.37 23.92
C ASN A 223 -7.98 -3.73 24.62
N GLN A 224 -9.04 -4.22 25.26
CA GLN A 224 -9.03 -5.56 25.87
C GLN A 224 -8.97 -6.66 24.80
N MET A 225 -9.75 -6.55 23.71
CA MET A 225 -9.71 -7.51 22.60
C MET A 225 -8.31 -7.60 21.97
N ALA A 226 -7.62 -6.47 21.80
CA ALA A 226 -6.26 -6.46 21.26
C ALA A 226 -5.28 -7.23 22.16
N LYS A 227 -5.41 -7.08 23.48
CA LYS A 227 -4.60 -7.82 24.48
C LYS A 227 -4.92 -9.31 24.49
N ASP A 228 -6.21 -9.67 24.52
CA ASP A 228 -6.67 -11.07 24.64
C ASP A 228 -6.30 -11.88 23.38
N ASN A 229 -6.29 -11.24 22.22
CA ASN A 229 -5.95 -11.89 20.94
C ASN A 229 -4.49 -11.66 20.52
N ASN A 230 -3.68 -11.04 21.37
CA ASN A 230 -2.27 -10.74 21.09
C ASN A 230 -2.06 -9.99 19.74
N TRP A 231 -2.94 -9.05 19.42
CA TRP A 231 -2.79 -8.20 18.24
C TRP A 231 -1.68 -7.17 18.45
N GLU A 232 -1.08 -6.69 17.35
CA GLU A 232 -0.14 -5.56 17.40
C GLU A 232 -0.80 -4.31 18.01
N GLY A 233 -2.13 -4.22 17.91
CA GLY A 233 -2.97 -3.14 18.39
C GLY A 233 -4.23 -3.00 17.54
N PHE A 234 -4.82 -1.83 17.57
CA PHE A 234 -5.94 -1.46 16.71
C PHE A 234 -5.77 -0.04 16.15
N MET A 235 -6.51 0.25 15.11
CA MET A 235 -6.48 1.50 14.37
C MET A 235 -7.82 2.20 14.53
#